data_8a808d71dbcf399c53aa9fe711bd00b7
#
_entry.id   8a808d71dbcf399c53aa9fe711bd00b7
#
_cell.length_a   1.000
_cell.length_b   1.000
_cell.length_c   1.000
_cell.angle_alpha   90.00
_cell.angle_beta   90.00
_cell.angle_gamma   90.00
#
_symmetry.space_group_name_H-M   'P 1'
#
loop_
_entity.id
_entity.type
_entity.pdbx_description
1 polymer ?
#
loop_
_entity_poly.entity_id
_entity_poly.type
_entity_poly.pdbx_seq_one_letter_code
_entity_poly.pdbx_strand_id
1 'polypeptide(L)'
;MIYVTGDLHGPAGLERLECWSEGREGDFLIVAGDFGYPWDYSEIECDEIVWLESLPYKVLFVDGNHERFGHWESRPAESWCGGMVQRLRDRSPIMRLMRSEVYNIDGVRIFTLGGAASIDRAYRIPHVSWWPQEVPTERNFEEARANLGAVGWNVDYVVTRTCPRNLMARTLYPSMPIPGLPDEGLTRFLDEVDWRLDYKHWYYGHFHKDVDVDEKHTLLFDRIVPIGEGVGN
;
A
#
# COMPACT_ATOMS: atom_id res chain seq x y z
N MET A 1 1.27 15.25 10.50
CA MET A 1 2.35 14.68 9.64
C MET A 1 1.87 13.40 8.95
N ILE A 2 2.48 13.06 7.81
CA ILE A 2 2.21 11.79 7.13
C ILE A 2 3.51 11.00 7.09
N TYR A 3 3.44 9.73 7.44
CA TYR A 3 4.56 8.79 7.38
C TYR A 3 4.21 7.62 6.47
N VAL A 4 5.22 6.97 5.90
CA VAL A 4 5.05 5.80 5.03
C VAL A 4 5.96 4.68 5.53
N THR A 5 5.48 3.45 5.46
CA THR A 5 6.25 2.22 5.76
C THR A 5 5.91 1.13 4.76
N GLY A 6 6.72 0.10 4.70
CA GLY A 6 6.46 -1.09 3.89
C GLY A 6 5.50 -2.08 4.54
N ASP A 7 5.63 -3.31 4.12
CA ASP A 7 4.82 -4.46 4.50
C ASP A 7 4.73 -4.64 6.03
N LEU A 8 3.52 -4.77 6.58
CA LEU A 8 3.34 -5.06 8.02
C LEU A 8 3.24 -6.56 8.29
N HIS A 9 2.53 -7.30 7.44
CA HIS A 9 2.29 -8.74 7.61
C HIS A 9 1.61 -9.13 8.93
N GLY A 10 0.63 -8.35 9.37
CA GLY A 10 -0.07 -8.63 10.62
C GLY A 10 0.88 -8.61 11.82
N PRO A 11 0.86 -9.66 12.67
CA PRO A 11 1.65 -9.72 13.90
C PRO A 11 3.16 -9.52 13.70
N ALA A 12 3.70 -9.94 12.54
CA ALA A 12 5.13 -9.86 12.28
C ALA A 12 5.69 -8.43 12.26
N GLY A 13 4.86 -7.45 11.91
CA GLY A 13 5.27 -6.03 11.84
C GLY A 13 4.91 -5.21 13.06
N LEU A 14 4.23 -5.78 14.08
CA LEU A 14 3.76 -5.00 15.24
C LEU A 14 4.92 -4.44 16.06
N GLU A 15 5.99 -5.22 16.30
CA GLU A 15 7.17 -4.78 17.06
C GLU A 15 7.73 -3.47 16.51
N ARG A 16 7.74 -3.28 15.19
CA ARG A 16 8.17 -2.04 14.54
C ARG A 16 7.32 -0.85 14.97
N LEU A 17 6.00 -1.02 15.03
CA LEU A 17 5.08 0.04 15.46
C LEU A 17 5.15 0.29 16.97
N GLU A 18 5.39 -0.74 17.79
CA GLU A 18 5.60 -0.61 19.23
C GLU A 18 6.88 0.19 19.56
N CYS A 19 7.94 -0.05 18.78
CA CYS A 19 9.21 0.64 18.93
C CYS A 19 9.19 2.06 18.36
N TRP A 20 8.25 2.38 17.47
CA TRP A 20 8.18 3.69 16.82
C TRP A 20 7.47 4.72 17.69
N SER A 21 8.21 5.73 18.13
CA SER A 21 7.74 6.73 19.10
C SER A 21 7.49 8.12 18.51
N GLU A 22 7.61 8.29 17.19
CA GLU A 22 7.51 9.62 16.56
C GLU A 22 6.06 10.03 16.25
N GLY A 23 5.18 9.06 15.99
CA GLY A 23 3.77 9.32 15.66
C GLY A 23 3.02 10.04 16.77
N ARG A 24 2.21 11.02 16.41
CA ARG A 24 1.45 11.90 17.31
C ARG A 24 -0.02 11.89 16.95
N GLU A 25 -0.84 12.42 17.86
CA GLU A 25 -2.25 12.67 17.59
C GLU A 25 -2.41 13.58 16.36
N GLY A 26 -3.23 13.15 15.42
CA GLY A 26 -3.47 13.84 14.15
C GLY A 26 -2.54 13.41 13.02
N ASP A 27 -1.51 12.60 13.27
CA ASP A 27 -0.65 12.05 12.23
C ASP A 27 -1.30 10.86 11.50
N PHE A 28 -0.69 10.49 10.38
CA PHE A 28 -1.09 9.36 9.54
C PHE A 28 0.13 8.49 9.24
N LEU A 29 -0.04 7.18 9.36
CA LEU A 29 0.92 6.19 8.88
C LEU A 29 0.30 5.44 7.70
N ILE A 30 0.94 5.48 6.53
CA ILE A 30 0.51 4.74 5.34
C ILE A 30 1.39 3.50 5.19
N VAL A 31 0.76 2.33 5.23
CA VAL A 31 1.41 1.04 4.96
C VAL A 31 1.31 0.72 3.47
N ALA A 32 2.44 0.49 2.82
CA ALA A 32 2.53 0.24 1.37
C ALA A 32 2.18 -1.23 1.00
N GLY A 33 1.10 -1.74 1.57
CA GLY A 33 0.55 -3.07 1.31
C GLY A 33 0.89 -4.11 2.36
N ASP A 34 0.26 -5.28 2.23
CA ASP A 34 0.38 -6.39 3.17
C ASP A 34 0.19 -5.93 4.62
N PHE A 35 -0.92 -5.22 4.88
CA PHE A 35 -1.30 -4.84 6.24
C PHE A 35 -1.58 -6.09 7.08
N GLY A 36 -2.25 -7.09 6.50
CA GLY A 36 -2.40 -8.42 7.06
C GLY A 36 -3.47 -8.55 8.16
N TYR A 37 -4.28 -7.52 8.40
CA TYR A 37 -5.42 -7.56 9.33
C TYR A 37 -6.75 -7.20 8.64
N PRO A 38 -7.88 -7.86 9.05
CA PRO A 38 -7.93 -9.07 9.87
C PRO A 38 -7.56 -10.30 9.05
N TRP A 39 -7.09 -11.35 9.70
CA TRP A 39 -6.75 -12.60 9.04
C TRP A 39 -7.58 -13.80 9.52
N ASP A 40 -7.51 -14.16 10.81
CA ASP A 40 -8.12 -15.36 11.36
C ASP A 40 -9.24 -15.10 12.38
N TYR A 41 -9.38 -13.86 12.86
CA TYR A 41 -10.33 -13.44 13.91
C TYR A 41 -10.11 -14.15 15.26
N SER A 42 -8.90 -14.61 15.54
CA SER A 42 -8.54 -15.15 16.85
C SER A 42 -8.64 -14.07 17.94
N GLU A 43 -8.69 -14.51 19.21
CA GLU A 43 -8.66 -13.58 20.35
C GLU A 43 -7.38 -12.73 20.33
N ILE A 44 -6.25 -13.34 19.99
CA ILE A 44 -4.96 -12.64 19.88
C ILE A 44 -5.04 -11.54 18.80
N GLU A 45 -5.53 -11.87 17.62
CA GLU A 45 -5.70 -10.87 16.54
C GLU A 45 -6.67 -9.76 16.96
N CYS A 46 -7.74 -10.08 17.68
CA CYS A 46 -8.67 -9.08 18.18
C CYS A 46 -7.99 -8.10 19.17
N ASP A 47 -7.14 -8.60 20.05
CA ASP A 47 -6.38 -7.78 21.00
C ASP A 47 -5.35 -6.90 20.27
N GLU A 48 -4.66 -7.45 19.27
CA GLU A 48 -3.74 -6.71 18.41
C GLU A 48 -4.44 -5.57 17.62
N ILE A 49 -5.63 -5.85 17.08
CA ILE A 49 -6.45 -4.82 16.41
C ILE A 49 -6.88 -3.73 17.40
N VAL A 50 -7.28 -4.08 18.61
CA VAL A 50 -7.63 -3.10 19.65
C VAL A 50 -6.43 -2.23 20.00
N TRP A 51 -5.25 -2.82 20.10
CA TRP A 51 -4.01 -2.06 20.31
C TRP A 51 -3.70 -1.13 19.15
N LEU A 52 -3.76 -1.61 17.90
CA LEU A 52 -3.56 -0.79 16.69
C LEU A 52 -4.54 0.39 16.63
N GLU A 53 -5.80 0.19 17.03
CA GLU A 53 -6.80 1.26 17.07
C GLU A 53 -6.58 2.27 18.22
N SER A 54 -5.78 1.89 19.23
CA SER A 54 -5.40 2.77 20.34
C SER A 54 -4.21 3.69 20.05
N LEU A 55 -3.53 3.49 18.91
CA LEU A 55 -2.41 4.30 18.51
C LEU A 55 -2.81 5.78 18.36
N PRO A 56 -1.93 6.72 18.69
CA PRO A 56 -2.27 8.14 18.66
C PRO A 56 -2.46 8.70 17.23
N TYR A 57 -2.09 7.96 16.21
CA TYR A 57 -2.20 8.30 14.79
C TYR A 57 -3.15 7.36 14.06
N LYS A 58 -3.61 7.75 12.87
CA LYS A 58 -4.41 6.87 12.03
C LYS A 58 -3.52 5.98 11.17
N VAL A 59 -3.89 4.71 11.09
CA VAL A 59 -3.24 3.75 10.20
C VAL A 59 -4.04 3.66 8.89
N LEU A 60 -3.38 3.99 7.80
CA LEU A 60 -3.89 3.87 6.44
C LEU A 60 -3.09 2.78 5.72
N PHE A 61 -3.68 2.08 4.78
CA PHE A 61 -2.90 1.14 3.98
C PHE A 61 -3.46 1.00 2.56
N VAL A 62 -2.61 0.76 1.59
CA VAL A 62 -3.01 0.19 0.31
C VAL A 62 -3.05 -1.33 0.43
N ASP A 63 -3.95 -2.00 -0.26
CA ASP A 63 -3.97 -3.46 -0.19
C ASP A 63 -2.76 -4.09 -0.88
N GLY A 64 -2.27 -5.17 -0.30
CA GLY A 64 -1.20 -6.00 -0.85
C GLY A 64 -1.73 -7.32 -1.42
N ASN A 65 -0.85 -8.31 -1.51
CA ASN A 65 -1.22 -9.68 -1.87
C ASN A 65 -1.49 -10.55 -0.62
N HIS A 66 -1.14 -10.07 0.56
CA HIS A 66 -1.42 -10.71 1.85
C HIS A 66 -2.56 -10.02 2.60
N GLU A 67 -3.73 -9.91 1.94
CA GLU A 67 -4.93 -9.38 2.55
C GLU A 67 -6.06 -10.42 2.52
N ARG A 68 -6.87 -10.46 3.57
CA ARG A 68 -8.10 -11.26 3.57
C ARG A 68 -9.20 -10.54 2.80
N PHE A 69 -9.16 -10.59 1.47
CA PHE A 69 -10.09 -9.85 0.60
C PHE A 69 -11.56 -10.10 0.89
N GLY A 70 -11.94 -11.31 1.33
CA GLY A 70 -13.32 -11.60 1.71
C GLY A 70 -13.85 -10.73 2.86
N HIS A 71 -12.99 -10.29 3.78
CA HIS A 71 -13.38 -9.29 4.79
C HIS A 71 -13.66 -7.94 4.14
N TRP A 72 -12.72 -7.46 3.33
CA TRP A 72 -12.77 -6.13 2.74
C TRP A 72 -13.90 -5.96 1.72
N GLU A 73 -14.25 -7.03 0.99
CA GLU A 73 -15.40 -7.02 0.08
C GLU A 73 -16.75 -6.80 0.82
N SER A 74 -16.84 -7.21 2.07
CA SER A 74 -18.03 -7.02 2.90
C SER A 74 -18.12 -5.61 3.54
N ARG A 75 -17.03 -4.85 3.54
CA ARG A 75 -16.99 -3.52 4.17
C ARG A 75 -17.56 -2.45 3.25
N PRO A 76 -18.42 -1.56 3.76
CA PRO A 76 -18.89 -0.43 2.97
C PRO A 76 -17.74 0.53 2.67
N ALA A 77 -17.75 1.06 1.45
CA ALA A 77 -16.86 2.17 1.10
C ALA A 77 -17.50 3.50 1.51
N GLU A 78 -16.70 4.42 2.00
CA GLU A 78 -17.10 5.77 2.35
C GLU A 78 -16.13 6.81 1.77
N SER A 79 -16.61 8.03 1.54
CA SER A 79 -15.75 9.11 1.07
C SER A 79 -14.91 9.67 2.22
N TRP A 80 -13.60 9.81 1.97
CA TRP A 80 -12.66 10.39 2.92
C TRP A 80 -11.51 11.10 2.18
N CYS A 81 -11.23 12.34 2.55
CA CYS A 81 -10.14 13.15 1.97
C CYS A 81 -10.08 13.17 0.43
N GLY A 82 -11.23 13.17 -0.23
CA GLY A 82 -11.34 13.26 -1.69
C GLY A 82 -11.36 11.92 -2.42
N GLY A 83 -11.03 10.82 -1.76
CA GLY A 83 -11.09 9.45 -2.30
C GLY A 83 -12.06 8.56 -1.51
N MET A 84 -12.08 7.28 -1.83
CA MET A 84 -12.90 6.26 -1.17
C MET A 84 -12.04 5.39 -0.25
N VAL A 85 -12.55 5.07 0.93
CA VAL A 85 -11.89 4.19 1.90
C VAL A 85 -12.83 3.12 2.42
N GLN A 86 -12.28 2.05 2.95
CA GLN A 86 -12.99 1.07 3.76
C GLN A 86 -12.37 1.02 5.15
N ARG A 87 -13.21 1.11 6.20
CA ARG A 87 -12.71 0.98 7.58
C ARG A 87 -12.62 -0.49 7.97
N LEU A 88 -11.63 -0.83 8.80
CA LEU A 88 -11.47 -2.19 9.34
C LEU A 88 -12.74 -2.66 10.04
N ARG A 89 -13.32 -1.81 10.87
CA ARG A 89 -14.66 -1.95 11.49
C ARG A 89 -15.30 -0.58 11.68
N ASP A 90 -16.55 -0.55 12.08
CA ASP A 90 -17.27 0.73 12.21
C ASP A 90 -16.53 1.70 13.13
N ARG A 91 -16.29 2.92 12.63
CA ARG A 91 -15.54 3.99 13.31
C ARG A 91 -14.05 3.70 13.56
N SER A 92 -13.50 2.60 13.06
CA SER A 92 -12.09 2.31 13.19
C SER A 92 -11.21 3.45 12.63
N PRO A 93 -10.11 3.82 13.29
CA PRO A 93 -9.11 4.73 12.73
C PRO A 93 -8.24 4.05 11.67
N ILE A 94 -8.34 2.72 11.51
CA ILE A 94 -7.62 1.93 10.51
C ILE A 94 -8.45 1.89 9.24
N MET A 95 -7.87 2.35 8.12
CA MET A 95 -8.56 2.48 6.85
C MET A 95 -7.75 1.93 5.69
N ARG A 96 -8.41 1.07 4.89
CA ARG A 96 -7.91 0.70 3.58
C ARG A 96 -8.17 1.85 2.60
N LEU A 97 -7.13 2.37 2.01
CA LEU A 97 -7.19 3.28 0.87
C LEU A 97 -7.58 2.48 -0.37
N MET A 98 -8.70 2.81 -0.99
CA MET A 98 -9.14 2.05 -2.17
C MET A 98 -8.21 2.30 -3.36
N ARG A 99 -8.18 1.33 -4.24
CA ARG A 99 -7.34 1.40 -5.44
C ARG A 99 -7.74 2.56 -6.34
N SER A 100 -6.76 3.12 -7.03
CA SER A 100 -6.97 4.12 -8.09
C SER A 100 -7.39 5.51 -7.61
N GLU A 101 -7.36 5.76 -6.31
CA GLU A 101 -7.83 7.00 -5.72
C GLU A 101 -6.71 8.04 -5.57
N VAL A 102 -7.13 9.31 -5.55
CA VAL A 102 -6.28 10.45 -5.19
C VAL A 102 -6.85 11.09 -3.92
N TYR A 103 -6.06 11.06 -2.87
CA TYR A 103 -6.43 11.65 -1.57
C TYR A 103 -5.79 13.02 -1.40
N ASN A 104 -6.48 13.91 -0.69
CA ASN A 104 -5.91 15.16 -0.19
C ASN A 104 -5.87 15.10 1.34
N ILE A 105 -4.75 14.68 1.88
CA ILE A 105 -4.54 14.53 3.32
C ILE A 105 -3.74 15.75 3.81
N ASP A 106 -4.37 16.62 4.58
CA ASP A 106 -3.76 17.84 5.12
C ASP A 106 -3.11 18.74 4.05
N GLY A 107 -3.72 18.81 2.86
CA GLY A 107 -3.22 19.60 1.74
C GLY A 107 -2.19 18.87 0.85
N VAL A 108 -1.82 17.64 1.20
CA VAL A 108 -0.90 16.79 0.41
C VAL A 108 -1.72 15.86 -0.47
N ARG A 109 -1.50 15.91 -1.78
CA ARG A 109 -2.16 15.02 -2.75
C ARG A 109 -1.36 13.74 -2.93
N ILE A 110 -2.01 12.60 -2.67
CA ILE A 110 -1.40 11.28 -2.72
C ILE A 110 -2.22 10.37 -3.65
N PHE A 111 -1.61 9.88 -4.71
CA PHE A 111 -2.20 8.79 -5.52
C PHE A 111 -1.87 7.44 -4.92
N THR A 112 -2.85 6.53 -4.87
CA THR A 112 -2.67 5.19 -4.33
C THR A 112 -3.16 4.11 -5.28
N LEU A 113 -2.40 3.02 -5.36
CA LEU A 113 -2.80 1.81 -6.07
C LEU A 113 -2.22 0.57 -5.37
N GLY A 114 -3.09 -0.17 -4.71
CA GLY A 114 -2.75 -1.45 -4.09
C GLY A 114 -2.68 -2.60 -5.10
N GLY A 115 -2.29 -3.75 -4.60
CA GLY A 115 -2.25 -5.01 -5.32
C GLY A 115 -0.87 -5.41 -5.85
N ALA A 116 -0.62 -6.71 -5.79
CA ALA A 116 0.50 -7.40 -6.40
C ALA A 116 0.16 -8.88 -6.54
N ALA A 117 0.93 -9.63 -7.33
CA ALA A 117 0.72 -11.06 -7.45
C ALA A 117 1.57 -11.85 -6.45
N SER A 118 0.95 -12.78 -5.73
CA SER A 118 1.67 -13.79 -4.97
C SER A 118 2.42 -14.73 -5.93
N ILE A 119 3.74 -14.81 -5.79
CA ILE A 119 4.58 -15.67 -6.63
C ILE A 119 4.47 -17.15 -6.24
N ASP A 120 3.98 -17.43 -5.06
CA ASP A 120 3.87 -18.77 -4.45
C ASP A 120 2.44 -19.34 -4.51
N ARG A 121 1.56 -18.79 -5.36
CA ARG A 121 0.16 -19.24 -5.54
C ARG A 121 -0.01 -20.75 -5.70
N ALA A 122 0.97 -21.42 -6.34
CA ALA A 122 0.94 -22.86 -6.55
C ALA A 122 0.94 -23.67 -5.23
N TYR A 123 1.39 -23.06 -4.15
CA TYR A 123 1.47 -23.66 -2.81
C TYR A 123 0.39 -23.14 -1.86
N ARG A 124 -0.49 -22.26 -2.33
CA ARG A 124 -1.55 -21.63 -1.54
C ARG A 124 -2.93 -22.15 -1.94
N ILE A 125 -3.89 -21.97 -1.05
CA ILE A 125 -5.29 -22.40 -1.26
C ILE A 125 -6.12 -21.16 -1.63
N PRO A 126 -6.82 -21.16 -2.80
CA PRO A 126 -7.68 -20.06 -3.20
C PRO A 126 -8.73 -19.72 -2.15
N HIS A 127 -8.96 -18.43 -1.89
CA HIS A 127 -9.91 -17.88 -0.92
C HIS A 127 -9.66 -18.27 0.55
N VAL A 128 -8.47 -18.84 0.85
CA VAL A 128 -8.02 -19.18 2.20
C VAL A 128 -6.69 -18.50 2.51
N SER A 129 -5.70 -18.63 1.62
CA SER A 129 -4.38 -18.07 1.80
C SER A 129 -3.89 -17.24 0.61
N TRP A 130 -4.68 -17.15 -0.46
CA TRP A 130 -4.54 -16.15 -1.54
C TRP A 130 -5.90 -15.91 -2.23
N TRP A 131 -6.04 -14.78 -2.86
CA TRP A 131 -7.27 -14.35 -3.54
C TRP A 131 -6.96 -13.81 -4.93
N PRO A 132 -7.80 -14.12 -5.96
CA PRO A 132 -7.66 -13.52 -7.30
C PRO A 132 -7.68 -11.99 -7.28
N GLN A 133 -8.34 -11.40 -6.28
CA GLN A 133 -8.47 -9.96 -6.07
C GLN A 133 -7.15 -9.28 -5.70
N GLU A 134 -6.09 -10.03 -5.36
CA GLU A 134 -4.78 -9.45 -5.07
C GLU A 134 -4.21 -8.65 -6.25
N VAL A 135 -4.58 -8.99 -7.49
CA VAL A 135 -4.15 -8.26 -8.69
C VAL A 135 -5.27 -7.32 -9.15
N PRO A 136 -4.97 -6.02 -9.36
CA PRO A 136 -5.91 -5.07 -9.95
C PRO A 136 -6.38 -5.49 -11.34
N THR A 137 -7.61 -5.11 -11.69
CA THR A 137 -8.22 -5.35 -12.98
C THR A 137 -8.07 -4.15 -13.91
N GLU A 138 -8.33 -4.33 -15.22
CA GLU A 138 -8.32 -3.21 -16.19
C GLU A 138 -9.28 -2.07 -15.77
N ARG A 139 -10.39 -2.40 -15.13
CA ARG A 139 -11.30 -1.40 -14.57
C ARG A 139 -10.59 -0.48 -13.56
N ASN A 140 -9.74 -1.03 -12.69
CA ASN A 140 -8.98 -0.22 -11.76
C ASN A 140 -8.00 0.72 -12.50
N PHE A 141 -7.41 0.27 -13.61
CA PHE A 141 -6.53 1.14 -14.41
C PHE A 141 -7.30 2.25 -15.13
N GLU A 142 -8.51 1.97 -15.62
CA GLU A 142 -9.38 2.99 -16.19
C GLU A 142 -9.83 4.03 -15.15
N GLU A 143 -10.21 3.58 -13.96
CA GLU A 143 -10.55 4.45 -12.82
C GLU A 143 -9.34 5.32 -12.41
N ALA A 144 -8.14 4.73 -12.35
CA ALA A 144 -6.91 5.47 -12.05
C ALA A 144 -6.61 6.55 -13.10
N ARG A 145 -6.73 6.23 -14.40
CA ARG A 145 -6.56 7.23 -15.47
C ARG A 145 -7.57 8.37 -15.36
N ALA A 146 -8.82 8.06 -15.01
CA ALA A 146 -9.86 9.07 -14.82
C ALA A 146 -9.57 9.97 -13.63
N ASN A 147 -9.21 9.40 -12.47
CA ASN A 147 -8.93 10.14 -11.24
C ASN A 147 -7.64 10.99 -11.37
N LEU A 148 -6.58 10.43 -11.95
CA LEU A 148 -5.36 11.18 -12.26
C LEU A 148 -5.63 12.30 -13.30
N GLY A 149 -6.46 12.01 -14.30
CA GLY A 149 -6.90 13.02 -15.29
C GLY A 149 -7.66 14.17 -14.64
N ALA A 150 -8.53 13.89 -13.67
CA ALA A 150 -9.31 14.91 -12.94
C ALA A 150 -8.42 15.87 -12.14
N VAL A 151 -7.23 15.45 -11.70
CA VAL A 151 -6.24 16.30 -11.03
C VAL A 151 -5.12 16.78 -11.97
N GLY A 152 -5.32 16.64 -13.29
CA GLY A 152 -4.36 17.11 -14.30
C GLY A 152 -3.04 16.33 -14.30
N TRP A 153 -3.05 15.05 -13.90
CA TRP A 153 -1.85 14.21 -13.76
C TRP A 153 -0.75 14.85 -12.90
N ASN A 154 -1.16 15.48 -11.79
CA ASN A 154 -0.25 16.12 -10.85
C ASN A 154 -0.67 15.79 -9.41
N VAL A 155 0.22 15.15 -8.67
CA VAL A 155 0.09 14.84 -7.24
C VAL A 155 1.41 15.13 -6.52
N ASP A 156 1.41 15.16 -5.20
CA ASP A 156 2.66 15.34 -4.46
C ASP A 156 3.41 14.01 -4.34
N TYR A 157 2.70 12.94 -4.00
CA TYR A 157 3.31 11.63 -3.74
C TYR A 157 2.47 10.48 -4.31
N VAL A 158 3.14 9.36 -4.48
CA VAL A 158 2.53 8.10 -4.91
C VAL A 158 2.85 7.02 -3.87
N VAL A 159 1.84 6.25 -3.47
CA VAL A 159 2.03 5.06 -2.62
C VAL A 159 1.35 3.86 -3.27
N THR A 160 2.15 2.85 -3.60
CA THR A 160 1.66 1.62 -4.24
C THR A 160 2.19 0.37 -3.53
N ARG A 161 1.57 -0.76 -3.77
CA ARG A 161 2.07 -2.05 -3.26
C ARG A 161 3.35 -2.49 -3.96
N THR A 162 3.36 -2.43 -5.30
CA THR A 162 4.51 -2.80 -6.14
C THR A 162 4.98 -1.61 -6.97
N CYS A 163 6.03 -1.77 -7.75
CA CYS A 163 6.65 -0.69 -8.51
C CYS A 163 6.41 -0.79 -10.02
N PRO A 164 6.67 0.29 -10.76
CA PRO A 164 6.81 0.25 -12.21
C PRO A 164 7.74 -0.87 -12.67
N ARG A 165 7.41 -1.51 -13.80
CA ARG A 165 8.20 -2.63 -14.34
C ARG A 165 9.66 -2.24 -14.60
N ASN A 166 9.90 -1.02 -15.05
CA ASN A 166 11.23 -0.49 -15.31
C ASN A 166 12.13 -0.47 -14.06
N LEU A 167 11.53 -0.38 -12.86
CA LEU A 167 12.25 -0.38 -11.60
C LEU A 167 12.52 -1.78 -11.05
N MET A 168 11.74 -2.79 -11.47
CA MET A 168 11.84 -4.15 -10.92
C MET A 168 13.25 -4.73 -11.03
N ALA A 169 13.94 -4.50 -12.15
CA ALA A 169 15.32 -4.97 -12.34
C ALA A 169 16.31 -4.33 -11.35
N ARG A 170 16.02 -3.11 -10.88
CA ARG A 170 16.83 -2.37 -9.90
C ARG A 170 16.46 -2.74 -8.47
N THR A 171 15.21 -3.14 -8.24
CA THR A 171 14.67 -3.55 -6.93
C THR A 171 15.01 -5.01 -6.63
N LEU A 172 14.83 -5.89 -7.61
CA LEU A 172 15.20 -7.30 -7.54
C LEU A 172 16.69 -7.45 -7.88
N TYR A 173 17.33 -8.49 -7.37
CA TYR A 173 18.71 -8.77 -7.76
C TYR A 173 18.82 -8.96 -9.27
N PRO A 174 19.91 -8.51 -9.91
CA PRO A 174 20.12 -8.60 -11.36
C PRO A 174 20.01 -10.02 -11.94
N SER A 175 20.04 -11.04 -11.08
CA SER A 175 19.97 -12.45 -11.44
C SER A 175 18.57 -13.07 -11.47
N MET A 176 17.52 -12.32 -11.06
CA MET A 176 16.16 -12.85 -11.18
C MET A 176 15.58 -12.54 -12.56
N PRO A 177 15.28 -13.54 -13.37
CA PRO A 177 14.52 -13.33 -14.59
C PRO A 177 13.12 -12.79 -14.20
N ILE A 178 12.65 -11.74 -14.90
CA ILE A 178 11.31 -11.17 -14.76
C ILE A 178 10.42 -11.66 -15.94
N PRO A 179 10.20 -12.95 -16.14
CA PRO A 179 9.33 -13.41 -17.21
C PRO A 179 7.95 -13.72 -16.66
N GLY A 180 6.92 -13.10 -17.27
CA GLY A 180 5.54 -13.56 -17.13
C GLY A 180 5.00 -13.52 -15.70
N LEU A 181 5.30 -12.45 -14.95
CA LEU A 181 4.67 -12.22 -13.65
C LEU A 181 3.15 -12.13 -13.84
N PRO A 182 2.36 -12.73 -12.95
CA PRO A 182 0.90 -12.69 -13.04
C PRO A 182 0.31 -11.27 -12.97
N ASP A 183 1.09 -10.29 -12.50
CA ASP A 183 0.75 -8.87 -12.40
C ASP A 183 1.46 -7.99 -13.46
N GLU A 184 1.87 -8.59 -14.58
CA GLU A 184 2.52 -7.82 -15.66
C GLU A 184 1.65 -6.66 -16.16
N GLY A 185 0.32 -6.81 -16.19
CA GLY A 185 -0.60 -5.74 -16.52
C GLY A 185 -0.50 -4.55 -15.57
N LEU A 186 -0.44 -4.83 -14.26
CA LEU A 186 -0.27 -3.82 -13.22
C LEU A 186 1.07 -3.09 -13.36
N THR A 187 2.17 -3.82 -13.45
CA THR A 187 3.50 -3.20 -13.47
C THR A 187 3.75 -2.39 -14.74
N ARG A 188 3.15 -2.77 -15.89
CA ARG A 188 3.12 -1.96 -17.12
C ARG A 188 2.25 -0.71 -16.97
N PHE A 189 1.11 -0.82 -16.30
CA PHE A 189 0.28 0.35 -16.00
C PHE A 189 1.03 1.34 -15.08
N LEU A 190 1.78 0.84 -14.11
CA LEU A 190 2.62 1.69 -13.27
C LEU A 190 3.74 2.37 -14.07
N ASP A 191 4.31 1.74 -15.11
CA ASP A 191 5.22 2.42 -16.06
C ASP A 191 4.53 3.60 -16.78
N GLU A 192 3.23 3.43 -17.19
CA GLU A 192 2.46 4.53 -17.78
C GLU A 192 2.29 5.67 -16.80
N VAL A 193 1.96 5.36 -15.54
CA VAL A 193 1.78 6.35 -14.47
C VAL A 193 3.08 7.09 -14.21
N ASP A 194 4.20 6.38 -14.05
CA ASP A 194 5.52 6.97 -13.80
C ASP A 194 5.95 7.93 -14.92
N TRP A 195 5.66 7.57 -16.16
CA TRP A 195 5.99 8.40 -17.32
C TRP A 195 5.12 9.66 -17.45
N ARG A 196 3.84 9.60 -17.06
CA ARG A 196 2.86 10.68 -17.31
C ARG A 196 2.65 11.60 -16.12
N LEU A 197 2.81 11.08 -14.91
CA LEU A 197 2.45 11.74 -13.68
C LEU A 197 3.57 12.71 -13.27
N ASP A 198 3.20 13.95 -12.94
CA ASP A 198 4.07 14.88 -12.23
C ASP A 198 3.93 14.65 -10.72
N TYR A 199 5.00 14.19 -10.06
CA TYR A 199 5.05 13.88 -8.65
C TYR A 199 6.45 14.11 -8.08
N LYS A 200 6.52 14.26 -6.75
CA LYS A 200 7.78 14.51 -6.03
C LYS A 200 8.49 13.21 -5.66
N HIS A 201 7.73 12.24 -5.11
CA HIS A 201 8.31 10.97 -4.67
C HIS A 201 7.27 9.84 -4.70
N TRP A 202 7.76 8.60 -4.88
CA TRP A 202 6.97 7.38 -4.98
C TRP A 202 7.48 6.33 -3.99
N TYR A 203 6.61 5.83 -3.11
CA TYR A 203 6.87 4.79 -2.15
C TYR A 203 6.16 3.49 -2.53
N TYR A 204 6.84 2.37 -2.33
CA TYR A 204 6.26 1.05 -2.55
C TYR A 204 6.89 0.00 -1.64
N GLY A 205 6.19 -1.16 -1.43
CA GLY A 205 6.63 -2.30 -0.63
C GLY A 205 6.95 -3.53 -1.47
N HIS A 206 6.49 -4.68 -1.03
CA HIS A 206 6.48 -5.97 -1.74
C HIS A 206 7.82 -6.74 -1.78
N PHE A 207 8.95 -6.09 -1.86
CA PHE A 207 10.24 -6.75 -2.08
C PHE A 207 11.07 -6.89 -0.81
N HIS A 208 10.51 -6.57 0.35
CA HIS A 208 11.08 -6.74 1.69
C HIS A 208 12.50 -6.16 1.82
N LYS A 209 12.68 -4.92 1.40
CA LYS A 209 13.93 -4.16 1.51
C LYS A 209 13.64 -2.70 1.77
N ASP A 210 14.58 -2.03 2.43
CA ASP A 210 14.59 -0.58 2.58
C ASP A 210 15.71 -0.01 1.72
N VAL A 211 15.35 0.67 0.62
CA VAL A 211 16.35 1.24 -0.32
C VAL A 211 15.77 2.41 -1.13
N ASP A 212 16.54 3.48 -1.22
CA ASP A 212 16.29 4.53 -2.22
C ASP A 212 16.78 4.02 -3.57
N VAL A 213 15.83 3.64 -4.44
CA VAL A 213 16.12 3.04 -5.75
C VAL A 213 16.70 4.09 -6.70
N ASP A 214 16.19 5.31 -6.59
CA ASP A 214 16.70 6.52 -7.22
C ASP A 214 16.18 7.77 -6.48
N GLU A 215 16.36 8.96 -7.05
CA GLU A 215 15.99 10.24 -6.45
C GLU A 215 14.47 10.37 -6.16
N LYS A 216 13.64 9.60 -6.85
CA LYS A 216 12.17 9.70 -6.77
C LYS A 216 11.50 8.44 -6.23
N HIS A 217 12.21 7.32 -6.08
CA HIS A 217 11.60 6.03 -5.75
C HIS A 217 12.25 5.40 -4.54
N THR A 218 11.46 5.13 -3.51
CA THR A 218 11.88 4.43 -2.31
C THR A 218 11.07 3.15 -2.13
N LEU A 219 11.77 2.04 -2.05
CA LEU A 219 11.26 0.77 -1.59
C LEU A 219 11.34 0.72 -0.07
N LEU A 220 10.24 0.37 0.58
CA LEU A 220 10.13 0.28 2.03
C LEU A 220 9.76 -1.14 2.48
N PHE A 221 10.33 -1.52 3.62
CA PHE A 221 9.96 -2.73 4.34
C PHE A 221 9.82 -2.41 5.84
N ASP A 222 10.91 -2.30 6.60
CA ASP A 222 10.89 -2.05 8.03
C ASP A 222 10.98 -0.57 8.42
N ARG A 223 11.51 0.27 7.55
CA ARG A 223 11.67 1.71 7.86
C ARG A 223 10.32 2.43 7.83
N ILE A 224 10.15 3.33 8.78
CA ILE A 224 9.07 4.32 8.78
C ILE A 224 9.72 5.67 8.48
N VAL A 225 9.30 6.31 7.40
CA VAL A 225 9.87 7.58 6.94
C VAL A 225 8.79 8.66 6.84
N PRO A 226 9.11 9.94 7.14
CA PRO A 226 8.22 11.04 6.82
C PRO A 226 7.99 11.10 5.30
N ILE A 227 6.77 11.42 4.87
CA ILE A 227 6.48 11.54 3.44
C ILE A 227 7.30 12.71 2.85
N GLY A 228 7.99 12.46 1.75
CA GLY A 228 8.94 13.40 1.13
C GLY A 228 10.41 13.10 1.45
N GLU A 229 10.69 12.09 2.29
CA GLU A 229 12.03 11.63 2.62
C GLU A 229 12.26 10.20 2.12
N GLY A 230 13.51 9.83 1.88
CA GLY A 230 13.95 8.47 1.60
C GLY A 230 14.46 7.77 2.87
N VAL A 231 14.98 6.54 2.69
CA VAL A 231 15.54 5.77 3.83
C VAL A 231 16.93 6.27 4.26
N GLY A 232 17.56 7.10 3.45
CA GLY A 232 18.93 7.55 3.65
C GLY A 232 19.97 6.45 3.35
N ASN A 233 21.19 6.84 3.15
CA ASN A 233 22.35 5.92 2.95
C ASN A 233 22.97 5.55 4.29
#